data_0e899980e1b4db310976123b872dcaac
#
_entry.id   0e899980e1b4db310976123b872dcaac
#
_cell.length_a   1.000
_cell.length_b   1.000
_cell.length_c   1.000
_cell.angle_alpha   90.00
_cell.angle_beta   90.00
_cell.angle_gamma   90.00
#
_symmetry.space_group_name_H-M   'P 1'
#
loop_
_entity.id
_entity.type
_entity.pdbx_description
1 polymer ?
#
loop_
_entity_poly.entity_id
_entity_poly.type
_entity_poly.pdbx_seq_one_letter_code
_entity_poly.pdbx_strand_id
1 'polypeptide(L)'
;MVAELVARRASVVCLVRDQVSQSHFSRLGLEQKTVVVNGCLEDYPLLERLLNEHEVETVMHLGAQTIVGTANRNPLSTWESNVRGTYNLLEACRRNQRTVGRVVVASSDKAYGDQPELPYHEDAPLEGRFPYDCSKSCTDLISRSYYETFKVPVCITRCGNLFGPGDLNWNRIVPGTIRSAIRNEPPIVRSDGSFVRDYVYVGDAVAAYLELAEQMDRPEVVGQAFNFSDERPQSVLEIVDCVLKAVDCPDLKPNVLNQASHEIRAQYLSAEKARELLGWSPRYGLTQGLALTVAWYRELLG
;
A
#
# COMPACT_ATOMS: atom_id res chain seq x y z
N MET A 1 -1.89 1.11 -9.97
CA MET A 1 -1.20 -0.08 -10.53
C MET A 1 -1.88 -0.59 -11.80
N VAL A 2 -3.06 -1.21 -11.76
CA VAL A 2 -3.70 -1.81 -12.97
C VAL A 2 -3.86 -0.80 -14.11
N ALA A 3 -4.34 0.43 -13.82
CA ALA A 3 -4.47 1.48 -14.82
C ALA A 3 -3.14 1.81 -15.53
N GLU A 4 -2.05 1.85 -14.78
CA GLU A 4 -0.70 2.12 -15.32
C GLU A 4 -0.20 0.95 -16.17
N LEU A 5 -0.40 -0.30 -15.72
CA LEU A 5 -0.03 -1.48 -16.50
C LEU A 5 -0.79 -1.56 -17.83
N VAL A 6 -2.10 -1.28 -17.80
CA VAL A 6 -2.93 -1.21 -19.01
C VAL A 6 -2.47 -0.08 -19.94
N ALA A 7 -2.13 1.09 -19.40
CA ALA A 7 -1.59 2.20 -20.18
C ALA A 7 -0.24 1.84 -20.86
N ARG A 8 0.58 1.03 -20.19
CA ARG A 8 1.82 0.46 -20.74
C ARG A 8 1.60 -0.75 -21.66
N ARG A 9 0.35 -1.13 -21.94
CA ARG A 9 -0.04 -2.26 -22.80
C ARG A 9 0.40 -3.63 -22.27
N ALA A 10 0.53 -3.77 -20.95
CA ALA A 10 0.78 -5.07 -20.34
C ALA A 10 -0.49 -5.94 -20.41
N SER A 11 -0.29 -7.26 -20.57
CA SER A 11 -1.35 -8.23 -20.33
C SER A 11 -1.56 -8.41 -18.83
N VAL A 12 -2.72 -8.03 -18.31
CA VAL A 12 -2.97 -7.98 -16.88
C VAL A 12 -4.05 -8.96 -16.46
N VAL A 13 -3.73 -9.82 -15.50
CA VAL A 13 -4.68 -10.71 -14.82
C VAL A 13 -4.90 -10.17 -13.39
N CYS A 14 -6.14 -9.92 -13.04
CA CYS A 14 -6.52 -9.37 -11.75
C CYS A 14 -7.27 -10.42 -10.91
N LEU A 15 -6.68 -10.86 -9.79
CA LEU A 15 -7.42 -11.60 -8.77
C LEU A 15 -8.22 -10.61 -7.93
N VAL A 16 -9.54 -10.73 -7.95
CA VAL A 16 -10.47 -9.82 -7.28
C VAL A 16 -11.36 -10.61 -6.32
N ARG A 17 -11.29 -10.31 -5.02
CA ARG A 17 -12.11 -10.94 -4.00
C ARG A 17 -13.52 -10.37 -3.96
N ASP A 18 -13.63 -9.05 -3.90
CA ASP A 18 -14.89 -8.34 -3.68
C ASP A 18 -15.21 -7.44 -4.88
N GLN A 19 -16.42 -7.55 -5.38
CA GLN A 19 -16.91 -6.66 -6.43
C GLN A 19 -17.46 -5.38 -5.81
N VAL A 20 -16.74 -4.28 -5.97
CA VAL A 20 -17.12 -2.95 -5.50
C VAL A 20 -17.41 -2.07 -6.72
N SER A 21 -18.68 -1.88 -7.04
CA SER A 21 -19.14 -1.16 -8.24
C SER A 21 -18.62 0.28 -8.35
N GLN A 22 -18.35 0.94 -7.22
CA GLN A 22 -17.80 2.30 -7.18
C GLN A 22 -16.26 2.32 -7.03
N SER A 23 -15.59 1.16 -7.08
CA SER A 23 -14.14 1.12 -7.03
C SER A 23 -13.53 1.90 -8.19
N HIS A 24 -12.32 2.41 -7.99
CA HIS A 24 -11.59 3.07 -9.08
C HIS A 24 -11.33 2.13 -10.27
N PHE A 25 -11.21 0.83 -10.00
CA PHE A 25 -11.08 -0.22 -11.00
C PHE A 25 -12.32 -0.26 -11.93
N SER A 26 -13.52 -0.30 -11.37
CA SER A 26 -14.78 -0.32 -12.14
C SER A 26 -15.07 1.01 -12.82
N ARG A 27 -14.81 2.13 -12.15
CA ARG A 27 -15.02 3.49 -12.72
C ARG A 27 -14.16 3.76 -13.95
N LEU A 28 -12.98 3.18 -14.03
CA LEU A 28 -12.10 3.28 -15.20
C LEU A 28 -12.36 2.21 -16.27
N GLY A 29 -13.36 1.35 -16.07
CA GLY A 29 -13.69 0.25 -16.99
C GLY A 29 -12.52 -0.73 -17.17
N LEU A 30 -11.73 -0.95 -16.12
CA LEU A 30 -10.56 -1.81 -16.20
C LEU A 30 -10.91 -3.29 -16.30
N GLU A 31 -12.11 -3.69 -15.86
CA GLU A 31 -12.64 -5.05 -16.06
C GLU A 31 -12.67 -5.45 -17.54
N GLN A 32 -12.94 -4.49 -18.44
CA GLN A 32 -13.00 -4.73 -19.89
C GLN A 32 -11.63 -4.76 -20.56
N LYS A 33 -10.58 -4.35 -19.84
CA LYS A 33 -9.22 -4.20 -20.35
C LYS A 33 -8.25 -5.23 -19.75
N THR A 34 -8.74 -6.07 -18.84
CA THR A 34 -7.93 -7.05 -18.11
C THR A 34 -8.66 -8.38 -18.00
N VAL A 35 -7.95 -9.44 -17.69
CA VAL A 35 -8.59 -10.70 -17.30
C VAL A 35 -8.92 -10.61 -15.81
N VAL A 36 -10.20 -10.69 -15.46
CA VAL A 36 -10.65 -10.67 -14.06
C VAL A 36 -10.96 -12.09 -13.60
N VAL A 37 -10.27 -12.53 -12.56
CA VAL A 37 -10.51 -13.79 -11.87
C VAL A 37 -11.07 -13.49 -10.49
N ASN A 38 -12.30 -13.99 -10.23
CA ASN A 38 -12.92 -13.84 -8.92
C ASN A 38 -12.43 -14.93 -7.97
N GLY A 39 -11.89 -14.53 -6.83
CA GLY A 39 -11.36 -15.44 -5.83
C GLY A 39 -10.56 -14.74 -4.75
N CYS A 40 -10.01 -15.51 -3.83
CA CYS A 40 -9.25 -14.98 -2.69
C CYS A 40 -7.86 -15.61 -2.61
N LEU A 41 -6.96 -14.96 -1.87
CA LEU A 41 -5.58 -15.41 -1.68
C LEU A 41 -5.48 -16.70 -0.85
N GLU A 42 -6.51 -17.04 -0.11
CA GLU A 42 -6.60 -18.25 0.70
C GLU A 42 -6.82 -19.50 -0.14
N ASP A 43 -7.25 -19.35 -1.40
CA ASP A 43 -7.47 -20.46 -2.35
C ASP A 43 -6.18 -20.77 -3.13
N TYR A 44 -5.33 -21.62 -2.54
CA TYR A 44 -4.06 -22.00 -3.16
C TYR A 44 -4.23 -22.68 -4.55
N PRO A 45 -5.16 -23.63 -4.76
CA PRO A 45 -5.38 -24.23 -6.08
C PRO A 45 -5.73 -23.20 -7.15
N LEU A 46 -6.52 -22.18 -6.81
CA LEU A 46 -6.85 -21.06 -7.71
C LEU A 46 -5.60 -20.27 -8.09
N LEU A 47 -4.75 -19.93 -7.11
CA LEU A 47 -3.52 -19.17 -7.37
C LEU A 47 -2.57 -19.93 -8.29
N GLU A 48 -2.33 -21.23 -8.02
CA GLU A 48 -1.47 -22.07 -8.83
C GLU A 48 -1.98 -22.18 -10.28
N ARG A 49 -3.30 -22.44 -10.44
CA ARG A 49 -3.94 -22.48 -11.75
C ARG A 49 -3.82 -21.16 -12.50
N LEU A 50 -4.09 -20.02 -11.83
CA LEU A 50 -4.04 -18.69 -12.43
C LEU A 50 -2.65 -18.38 -12.97
N LEU A 51 -1.61 -18.63 -12.19
CA LEU A 51 -0.23 -18.38 -12.60
C LEU A 51 0.16 -19.24 -13.82
N ASN A 52 -0.30 -20.48 -13.85
CA ASN A 52 0.02 -21.41 -14.92
C ASN A 52 -0.78 -21.16 -16.20
N GLU A 53 -2.12 -21.01 -16.11
CA GLU A 53 -2.99 -20.82 -17.28
C GLU A 53 -2.70 -19.51 -18.03
N HIS A 54 -2.28 -18.47 -17.30
CA HIS A 54 -1.98 -17.17 -17.90
C HIS A 54 -0.49 -16.91 -18.10
N GLU A 55 0.37 -17.89 -17.85
CA GLU A 55 1.83 -17.78 -18.00
C GLU A 55 2.39 -16.50 -17.36
N VAL A 56 1.98 -16.23 -16.10
CA VAL A 56 2.28 -14.98 -15.40
C VAL A 56 3.78 -14.84 -15.15
N GLU A 57 4.41 -13.79 -15.68
CA GLU A 57 5.84 -13.50 -15.51
C GLU A 57 6.13 -12.61 -14.30
N THR A 58 5.21 -11.70 -13.98
CA THR A 58 5.39 -10.71 -12.89
C THR A 58 4.17 -10.69 -12.00
N VAL A 59 4.38 -10.81 -10.71
CA VAL A 59 3.33 -10.78 -9.69
C VAL A 59 3.44 -9.51 -8.84
N MET A 60 2.36 -8.73 -8.77
CA MET A 60 2.20 -7.59 -7.86
C MET A 60 1.25 -7.97 -6.72
N HIS A 61 1.79 -8.40 -5.59
CA HIS A 61 1.01 -8.82 -4.43
C HIS A 61 0.58 -7.61 -3.59
N LEU A 62 -0.57 -7.03 -3.96
CA LEU A 62 -1.17 -5.86 -3.28
C LEU A 62 -2.38 -6.24 -2.41
N GLY A 63 -2.85 -7.48 -2.51
CA GLY A 63 -4.02 -7.95 -1.78
C GLY A 63 -3.75 -8.10 -0.29
N ALA A 64 -4.51 -7.39 0.55
CA ALA A 64 -4.42 -7.50 2.00
C ALA A 64 -5.66 -6.91 2.69
N GLN A 65 -5.93 -7.35 3.92
CA GLN A 65 -6.81 -6.65 4.84
C GLN A 65 -6.00 -5.51 5.49
N THR A 66 -6.34 -4.24 5.17
CA THR A 66 -5.53 -3.06 5.53
C THR A 66 -6.18 -2.13 6.54
N ILE A 67 -7.40 -2.43 6.99
CA ILE A 67 -8.14 -1.58 7.92
C ILE A 67 -7.84 -2.00 9.35
N VAL A 68 -7.01 -1.23 10.07
CA VAL A 68 -6.58 -1.52 11.45
C VAL A 68 -7.76 -1.81 12.39
N GLY A 69 -8.81 -0.99 12.34
CA GLY A 69 -10.00 -1.21 13.16
C GLY A 69 -10.71 -2.54 12.86
N THR A 70 -10.69 -3.02 11.62
CA THR A 70 -11.21 -4.35 11.25
C THR A 70 -10.28 -5.44 11.74
N ALA A 71 -8.97 -5.28 11.58
CA ALA A 71 -7.97 -6.22 12.07
C ALA A 71 -8.06 -6.43 13.59
N ASN A 72 -8.28 -5.35 14.34
CA ASN A 72 -8.44 -5.43 15.80
C ASN A 72 -9.74 -6.12 16.24
N ARG A 73 -10.84 -5.94 15.47
CA ARG A 73 -12.12 -6.62 15.77
C ARG A 73 -12.18 -8.07 15.29
N ASN A 74 -11.53 -8.38 14.19
CA ASN A 74 -11.49 -9.72 13.59
C ASN A 74 -10.07 -10.04 13.10
N PRO A 75 -9.16 -10.39 14.03
CA PRO A 75 -7.78 -10.70 13.68
C PRO A 75 -7.65 -11.94 12.79
N LEU A 76 -8.54 -12.93 12.91
CA LEU A 76 -8.49 -14.14 12.10
C LEU A 76 -8.56 -13.82 10.61
N SER A 77 -9.49 -12.96 10.17
CA SER A 77 -9.61 -12.58 8.76
C SER A 77 -8.34 -11.87 8.25
N THR A 78 -7.64 -11.16 9.13
CA THR A 78 -6.37 -10.51 8.81
C THR A 78 -5.26 -11.55 8.64
N TRP A 79 -5.18 -12.56 9.53
CA TRP A 79 -4.21 -13.66 9.40
C TRP A 79 -4.43 -14.48 8.13
N GLU A 80 -5.68 -14.84 7.84
CA GLU A 80 -6.02 -15.58 6.62
C GLU A 80 -5.62 -14.80 5.36
N SER A 81 -6.04 -13.55 5.23
CA SER A 81 -5.74 -12.74 4.06
C SER A 81 -4.25 -12.37 3.92
N ASN A 82 -3.64 -11.85 5.01
CA ASN A 82 -2.31 -11.24 4.91
C ASN A 82 -1.19 -12.27 5.08
N VAL A 83 -1.36 -13.24 5.97
CA VAL A 83 -0.31 -14.24 6.24
C VAL A 83 -0.50 -15.46 5.37
N ARG A 84 -1.66 -16.14 5.48
CA ARG A 84 -1.96 -17.31 4.66
C ARG A 84 -1.96 -16.98 3.18
N GLY A 85 -2.63 -15.88 2.79
CA GLY A 85 -2.66 -15.43 1.41
C GLY A 85 -1.26 -15.19 0.84
N THR A 86 -0.35 -14.62 1.64
CA THR A 86 1.04 -14.38 1.21
C THR A 86 1.80 -15.69 1.00
N TYR A 87 1.79 -16.63 1.96
CA TYR A 87 2.54 -17.85 1.75
C TYR A 87 1.92 -18.75 0.66
N ASN A 88 0.60 -18.77 0.50
CA ASN A 88 -0.05 -19.46 -0.61
C ASN A 88 0.43 -18.91 -1.96
N LEU A 89 0.44 -17.58 -2.12
CA LEU A 89 0.91 -16.95 -3.36
C LEU A 89 2.39 -17.24 -3.63
N LEU A 90 3.23 -17.12 -2.61
CA LEU A 90 4.67 -17.38 -2.75
C LEU A 90 4.95 -18.86 -3.06
N GLU A 91 4.18 -19.80 -2.48
CA GLU A 91 4.29 -21.20 -2.82
C GLU A 91 3.84 -21.48 -4.26
N ALA A 92 2.76 -20.85 -4.70
CA ALA A 92 2.34 -20.94 -6.10
C ALA A 92 3.41 -20.36 -7.05
N CYS A 93 4.03 -19.24 -6.70
CA CYS A 93 5.17 -18.67 -7.46
C CYS A 93 6.37 -19.63 -7.47
N ARG A 94 6.70 -20.24 -6.33
CA ARG A 94 7.80 -21.22 -6.23
C ARG A 94 7.60 -22.41 -7.17
N ARG A 95 6.38 -22.89 -7.31
CA ARG A 95 6.06 -24.00 -8.22
C ARG A 95 6.08 -23.58 -9.70
N ASN A 96 5.90 -22.30 -9.97
CA ASN A 96 5.87 -21.74 -11.32
C ASN A 96 7.12 -20.90 -11.65
N GLN A 97 8.28 -21.13 -11.01
CA GLN A 97 9.53 -20.36 -11.23
C GLN A 97 10.09 -20.42 -12.66
N ARG A 98 9.58 -21.29 -13.50
CA ARG A 98 9.96 -21.30 -14.93
C ARG A 98 9.37 -20.11 -15.68
N THR A 99 8.25 -19.61 -15.22
CA THR A 99 7.49 -18.48 -15.81
C THR A 99 7.56 -17.25 -14.92
N VAL A 100 7.30 -17.42 -13.62
CA VAL A 100 7.30 -16.30 -12.66
C VAL A 100 8.74 -15.87 -12.36
N GLY A 101 9.17 -14.79 -12.99
CA GLY A 101 10.49 -14.20 -12.84
C GLY A 101 10.57 -13.03 -11.87
N ARG A 102 9.42 -12.46 -11.44
CA ARG A 102 9.39 -11.28 -10.56
C ARG A 102 8.17 -11.30 -9.66
N VAL A 103 8.39 -11.10 -8.35
CA VAL A 103 7.32 -10.99 -7.36
C VAL A 103 7.57 -9.76 -6.48
N VAL A 104 6.70 -8.77 -6.52
CA VAL A 104 6.75 -7.60 -5.65
C VAL A 104 5.66 -7.70 -4.61
N VAL A 105 6.05 -7.74 -3.34
CA VAL A 105 5.14 -7.93 -2.19
C VAL A 105 4.98 -6.62 -1.43
N ALA A 106 3.75 -6.15 -1.31
CA ALA A 106 3.42 -4.99 -0.48
C ALA A 106 3.38 -5.35 1.01
N SER A 107 4.45 -5.03 1.71
CA SER A 107 4.49 -4.94 3.17
C SER A 107 3.98 -3.55 3.62
N SER A 108 4.56 -2.95 4.65
CA SER A 108 4.20 -1.63 5.18
C SER A 108 5.28 -1.14 6.13
N ASP A 109 5.32 0.16 6.39
CA ASP A 109 6.03 0.78 7.51
C ASP A 109 5.59 0.19 8.87
N LYS A 110 4.34 -0.30 8.96
CA LYS A 110 3.78 -0.92 10.16
C LYS A 110 4.50 -2.23 10.57
N ALA A 111 5.19 -2.88 9.62
CA ALA A 111 5.97 -4.08 9.91
C ALA A 111 7.10 -3.82 10.92
N TYR A 112 7.64 -2.60 10.96
CA TYR A 112 8.68 -2.23 11.91
C TYR A 112 8.18 -2.13 13.37
N GLY A 113 6.88 -1.90 13.58
CA GLY A 113 6.36 -1.62 14.91
C GLY A 113 6.78 -0.22 15.40
N ASP A 114 6.90 -0.08 16.73
CA ASP A 114 7.29 1.17 17.39
C ASP A 114 8.77 1.11 17.77
N GLN A 115 9.62 1.68 16.93
CA GLN A 115 11.06 1.71 17.12
C GLN A 115 11.51 3.06 17.69
N PRO A 116 12.55 3.08 18.54
CA PRO A 116 13.04 4.31 19.17
C PRO A 116 13.79 5.23 18.21
N GLU A 117 14.37 4.67 17.15
CA GLU A 117 15.17 5.42 16.17
C GLU A 117 14.36 5.69 14.90
N LEU A 118 14.35 6.94 14.46
CA LEU A 118 13.68 7.44 13.28
C LEU A 118 14.67 8.28 12.43
N PRO A 119 14.52 8.27 11.10
CA PRO A 119 13.60 7.47 10.27
C PRO A 119 13.91 5.96 10.31
N TYR A 120 12.93 5.10 10.00
CA TYR A 120 13.20 3.67 9.86
C TYR A 120 13.97 3.38 8.58
N HIS A 121 15.06 2.63 8.70
CA HIS A 121 15.81 2.03 7.61
C HIS A 121 15.43 0.56 7.42
N GLU A 122 15.81 -0.05 6.29
CA GLU A 122 15.38 -1.41 5.95
C GLU A 122 15.96 -2.50 6.83
N ASP A 123 17.03 -2.24 7.54
CA ASP A 123 17.69 -3.11 8.53
C ASP A 123 17.06 -3.03 9.93
N ALA A 124 16.18 -2.05 10.18
CA ALA A 124 15.46 -1.96 11.45
C ALA A 124 14.65 -3.23 11.73
N PRO A 125 14.54 -3.66 13.00
CA PRO A 125 13.79 -4.86 13.38
C PRO A 125 12.32 -4.82 12.94
N LEU A 126 11.76 -6.00 12.64
CA LEU A 126 10.33 -6.16 12.33
C LEU A 126 9.60 -6.60 13.59
N GLU A 127 8.96 -5.64 14.27
CA GLU A 127 8.35 -5.82 15.59
C GLU A 127 6.88 -5.38 15.64
N GLY A 128 6.12 -5.68 14.59
CA GLY A 128 4.68 -5.40 14.60
C GLY A 128 3.97 -6.07 15.77
N ARG A 129 3.21 -5.28 16.56
CA ARG A 129 2.57 -5.76 17.81
C ARG A 129 1.07 -5.93 17.68
N PHE A 130 0.41 -5.10 16.90
CA PHE A 130 -1.03 -5.19 16.68
C PHE A 130 -1.35 -6.11 15.49
N PRO A 131 -2.58 -6.66 15.38
CA PRO A 131 -2.89 -7.68 14.37
C PRO A 131 -2.47 -7.31 12.94
N TYR A 132 -2.76 -6.10 12.49
CA TYR A 132 -2.33 -5.64 11.18
C TYR A 132 -0.82 -5.53 11.07
N ASP A 133 -0.17 -4.87 12.01
CA ASP A 133 1.28 -4.64 12.02
C ASP A 133 2.04 -5.97 12.04
N CYS A 134 1.64 -6.87 12.95
CA CYS A 134 2.20 -8.23 13.04
C CYS A 134 1.99 -9.00 11.74
N SER A 135 0.82 -8.89 11.10
CA SER A 135 0.57 -9.55 9.81
C SER A 135 1.53 -9.08 8.72
N LYS A 136 1.92 -7.79 8.73
CA LYS A 136 2.89 -7.22 7.80
C LYS A 136 4.32 -7.64 8.11
N SER A 137 4.70 -7.75 9.40
CA SER A 137 5.98 -8.37 9.79
C SER A 137 6.05 -9.83 9.32
N CYS A 138 4.98 -10.61 9.47
CA CYS A 138 4.91 -11.98 8.96
C CYS A 138 5.02 -12.04 7.43
N THR A 139 4.29 -11.17 6.71
CA THR A 139 4.38 -11.05 5.24
C THR A 139 5.83 -10.84 4.79
N ASP A 140 6.54 -9.95 5.44
CA ASP A 140 7.92 -9.61 5.16
C ASP A 140 8.88 -10.78 5.41
N LEU A 141 8.82 -11.37 6.61
CA LEU A 141 9.65 -12.51 7.02
C LEU A 141 9.41 -13.73 6.13
N ILE A 142 8.16 -14.04 5.79
CA ILE A 142 7.80 -15.13 4.89
C ILE A 142 8.41 -14.89 3.51
N SER A 143 8.27 -13.67 2.96
CA SER A 143 8.81 -13.32 1.65
C SER A 143 10.33 -13.49 1.60
N ARG A 144 11.04 -13.01 2.62
CA ARG A 144 12.49 -13.23 2.75
C ARG A 144 12.85 -14.71 2.82
N SER A 145 12.11 -15.51 3.59
CA SER A 145 12.34 -16.96 3.71
C SER A 145 12.23 -17.67 2.36
N TYR A 146 11.24 -17.30 1.53
CA TYR A 146 11.10 -17.87 0.19
C TYR A 146 12.26 -17.51 -0.75
N TYR A 147 12.78 -16.30 -0.66
CA TYR A 147 13.98 -15.92 -1.40
C TYR A 147 15.21 -16.66 -0.90
N GLU A 148 15.48 -16.62 0.40
CA GLU A 148 16.71 -17.18 0.96
C GLU A 148 16.81 -18.70 0.73
N THR A 149 15.71 -19.41 0.92
CA THR A 149 15.69 -20.89 0.85
C THR A 149 15.47 -21.40 -0.56
N PHE A 150 14.50 -20.84 -1.28
CA PHE A 150 14.03 -21.39 -2.55
C PHE A 150 14.39 -20.53 -3.76
N LYS A 151 15.02 -19.39 -3.54
CA LYS A 151 15.37 -18.40 -4.58
C LYS A 151 14.18 -17.94 -5.41
N VAL A 152 12.98 -17.90 -4.80
CA VAL A 152 11.84 -17.22 -5.43
C VAL A 152 12.21 -15.75 -5.63
N PRO A 153 12.12 -15.20 -6.87
CA PRO A 153 12.56 -13.84 -7.13
C PRO A 153 11.57 -12.82 -6.56
N VAL A 154 11.67 -12.55 -5.26
CA VAL A 154 10.76 -11.66 -4.53
C VAL A 154 11.49 -10.44 -3.99
N CYS A 155 10.87 -9.26 -4.15
CA CYS A 155 11.22 -8.03 -3.45
C CYS A 155 10.06 -7.55 -2.60
N ILE A 156 10.36 -6.80 -1.55
CA ILE A 156 9.38 -6.34 -0.57
C ILE A 156 9.35 -4.81 -0.58
N THR A 157 8.16 -4.23 -0.58
CA THR A 157 8.00 -2.78 -0.49
C THR A 157 7.42 -2.39 0.86
N ARG A 158 8.00 -1.40 1.51
CA ARG A 158 7.50 -0.82 2.76
C ARG A 158 7.22 0.66 2.49
N CYS A 159 5.94 1.01 2.43
CA CYS A 159 5.51 2.38 2.19
C CYS A 159 4.91 3.00 3.45
N GLY A 160 5.06 4.30 3.60
CA GLY A 160 4.26 5.10 4.52
C GLY A 160 2.78 5.13 4.14
N ASN A 161 2.01 6.08 4.69
CA ASN A 161 0.59 6.19 4.39
C ASN A 161 0.34 6.62 2.94
N LEU A 162 -0.19 5.71 2.13
CA LEU A 162 -0.56 6.01 0.76
C LEU A 162 -1.83 6.86 0.72
N PHE A 163 -1.84 7.88 -0.13
CA PHE A 163 -3.02 8.68 -0.45
C PHE A 163 -3.14 8.91 -1.95
N GLY A 164 -4.35 9.15 -2.43
CA GLY A 164 -4.57 9.41 -3.86
C GLY A 164 -5.99 9.10 -4.31
N PRO A 165 -6.24 9.24 -5.62
CA PRO A 165 -7.49 8.85 -6.24
C PRO A 165 -7.86 7.38 -5.98
N GLY A 166 -9.16 7.11 -5.77
CA GLY A 166 -9.68 5.75 -5.65
C GLY A 166 -9.76 5.19 -4.25
N ASP A 167 -9.29 5.88 -3.21
CA ASP A 167 -9.42 5.43 -1.83
C ASP A 167 -10.82 5.75 -1.27
N LEU A 168 -11.66 4.73 -1.15
CA LEU A 168 -13.01 4.84 -0.60
C LEU A 168 -13.06 4.59 0.92
N ASN A 169 -11.92 4.45 1.58
CA ASN A 169 -11.87 4.31 3.04
C ASN A 169 -11.93 5.67 3.75
N TRP A 170 -13.14 6.13 3.99
CA TRP A 170 -13.43 7.41 4.65
C TRP A 170 -12.91 7.51 6.10
N ASN A 171 -12.40 6.42 6.66
CA ASN A 171 -11.75 6.44 7.97
C ASN A 171 -10.27 6.86 7.91
N ARG A 172 -9.67 6.92 6.71
CA ARG A 172 -8.33 7.47 6.53
C ARG A 172 -8.39 9.00 6.53
N ILE A 173 -7.32 9.61 7.03
CA ILE A 173 -7.30 11.05 7.29
C ILE A 173 -7.47 11.88 6.01
N VAL A 174 -6.79 11.56 4.91
CA VAL A 174 -6.87 12.33 3.66
C VAL A 174 -8.27 12.22 3.03
N PRO A 175 -8.80 11.02 2.68
CA PRO A 175 -10.15 10.92 2.10
C PRO A 175 -11.25 11.42 3.02
N GLY A 176 -11.14 11.16 4.33
CA GLY A 176 -12.11 11.64 5.31
C GLY A 176 -12.16 13.16 5.39
N THR A 177 -11.00 13.81 5.43
CA THR A 177 -10.91 15.29 5.46
C THR A 177 -11.43 15.90 4.17
N ILE A 178 -11.06 15.37 2.99
CA ILE A 178 -11.57 15.87 1.69
C ILE A 178 -13.10 15.79 1.66
N ARG A 179 -13.67 14.63 2.04
CA ARG A 179 -15.13 14.45 2.05
C ARG A 179 -15.82 15.44 2.99
N SER A 180 -15.29 15.63 4.19
CA SER A 180 -15.84 16.58 5.16
C SER A 180 -15.77 18.00 4.61
N ALA A 181 -14.64 18.42 4.05
CA ALA A 181 -14.45 19.75 3.49
C ALA A 181 -15.41 20.01 2.30
N ILE A 182 -15.58 19.06 1.38
CA ILE A 182 -16.54 19.21 0.26
C ILE A 182 -17.97 19.38 0.77
N ARG A 183 -18.32 18.78 1.91
CA ARG A 183 -19.64 18.91 2.55
C ARG A 183 -19.76 20.11 3.49
N ASN A 184 -18.71 20.89 3.63
CA ASN A 184 -18.62 21.97 4.62
C ASN A 184 -18.84 21.49 6.07
N GLU A 185 -18.35 20.29 6.38
CA GLU A 185 -18.42 19.65 7.70
C GLU A 185 -17.03 19.65 8.36
N PRO A 186 -16.90 19.81 9.70
CA PRO A 186 -15.63 19.68 10.41
C PRO A 186 -15.00 18.29 10.17
N PRO A 187 -13.72 18.22 9.70
CA PRO A 187 -13.03 16.94 9.63
C PRO A 187 -12.83 16.31 11.01
N ILE A 188 -12.92 14.99 11.09
CA ILE A 188 -12.76 14.26 12.35
C ILE A 188 -11.31 13.78 12.49
N VAL A 189 -10.63 14.23 13.54
CA VAL A 189 -9.32 13.75 13.97
C VAL A 189 -9.51 12.89 15.23
N ARG A 190 -9.19 11.58 15.11
CA ARG A 190 -9.42 10.63 16.22
C ARG A 190 -8.35 10.67 17.30
N SER A 191 -7.09 10.97 16.93
CA SER A 191 -5.99 11.19 17.87
C SER A 191 -6.06 12.60 18.46
N ASP A 192 -5.03 12.97 19.21
CA ASP A 192 -4.79 14.34 19.66
C ASP A 192 -4.30 15.28 18.53
N GLY A 193 -4.02 14.72 17.34
CA GLY A 193 -3.53 15.43 16.18
C GLY A 193 -2.01 15.55 16.08
N SER A 194 -1.27 15.15 17.11
CA SER A 194 0.21 15.25 17.15
C SER A 194 0.95 14.08 16.50
N PHE A 195 0.26 12.99 16.16
CA PHE A 195 0.90 11.79 15.60
C PHE A 195 1.53 12.08 14.23
N VAL A 196 2.78 11.66 14.06
CA VAL A 196 3.58 11.98 12.88
C VAL A 196 3.64 10.79 11.93
N ARG A 197 3.44 11.03 10.63
CA ARG A 197 3.44 10.01 9.58
C ARG A 197 4.06 10.53 8.29
N ASP A 198 4.54 9.59 7.47
CA ASP A 198 4.80 9.83 6.04
C ASP A 198 3.51 9.70 5.23
N TYR A 199 3.39 10.57 4.23
CA TYR A 199 2.30 10.52 3.26
C TYR A 199 2.88 10.46 1.85
N VAL A 200 2.65 9.33 1.17
CA VAL A 200 3.16 9.08 -0.18
C VAL A 200 2.02 9.08 -1.18
N TYR A 201 2.15 9.87 -2.25
CA TYR A 201 1.16 9.87 -3.32
C TYR A 201 1.12 8.51 -4.04
N VAL A 202 -0.08 8.00 -4.31
CA VAL A 202 -0.26 6.67 -4.91
C VAL A 202 0.42 6.52 -6.28
N GLY A 203 0.54 7.60 -7.04
CA GLY A 203 1.25 7.59 -8.33
C GLY A 203 2.75 7.34 -8.16
N ASP A 204 3.36 7.93 -7.13
CA ASP A 204 4.77 7.70 -6.80
C ASP A 204 5.01 6.27 -6.29
N ALA A 205 4.08 5.74 -5.48
CA ALA A 205 4.14 4.36 -5.05
C ALA A 205 4.00 3.37 -6.23
N VAL A 206 3.11 3.63 -7.19
CA VAL A 206 2.98 2.82 -8.41
C VAL A 206 4.27 2.84 -9.22
N ALA A 207 4.89 4.01 -9.39
CA ALA A 207 6.18 4.13 -10.08
C ALA A 207 7.27 3.33 -9.34
N ALA A 208 7.33 3.44 -8.00
CA ALA A 208 8.28 2.68 -7.18
C ALA A 208 8.18 1.17 -7.39
N TYR A 209 6.96 0.62 -7.39
CA TYR A 209 6.73 -0.82 -7.58
C TYR A 209 7.13 -1.29 -8.99
N LEU A 210 6.87 -0.47 -10.00
CA LEU A 210 7.24 -0.79 -11.38
C LEU A 210 8.74 -0.69 -11.60
N GLU A 211 9.37 0.39 -11.13
CA GLU A 211 10.82 0.56 -11.18
C GLU A 211 11.56 -0.56 -10.43
N LEU A 212 11.04 -0.97 -9.27
CA LEU A 212 11.57 -2.11 -8.54
C LEU A 212 11.46 -3.40 -9.35
N ALA A 213 10.27 -3.70 -9.91
CA ALA A 213 10.05 -4.91 -10.71
C ALA A 213 10.95 -4.95 -11.95
N GLU A 214 11.14 -3.82 -12.63
CA GLU A 214 12.00 -3.69 -13.81
C GLU A 214 13.49 -3.96 -13.51
N GLN A 215 13.92 -3.74 -12.24
CA GLN A 215 15.32 -3.89 -11.83
C GLN A 215 15.61 -5.19 -11.06
N MET A 216 14.63 -6.09 -10.91
CA MET A 216 14.80 -7.35 -10.14
C MET A 216 15.77 -8.34 -10.78
N ASP A 217 16.22 -8.13 -11.99
CA ASP A 217 17.28 -8.95 -12.61
C ASP A 217 18.68 -8.66 -12.02
N ARG A 218 18.81 -7.59 -11.24
CA ARG A 218 20.05 -7.18 -10.60
C ARG A 218 20.22 -7.91 -9.25
N PRO A 219 21.36 -8.61 -9.03
CA PRO A 219 21.59 -9.40 -7.80
C PRO A 219 21.50 -8.57 -6.50
N GLU A 220 21.86 -7.28 -6.56
CA GLU A 220 21.80 -6.36 -5.42
C GLU A 220 20.38 -5.86 -5.12
N VAL A 221 19.40 -6.14 -5.99
CA VAL A 221 18.00 -5.73 -5.84
C VAL A 221 17.11 -6.90 -5.42
N VAL A 222 17.22 -8.03 -6.12
CA VAL A 222 16.37 -9.19 -5.87
C VAL A 222 16.55 -9.73 -4.44
N GLY A 223 15.47 -10.08 -3.78
CA GLY A 223 15.48 -10.57 -2.39
C GLY A 223 15.50 -9.46 -1.33
N GLN A 224 15.58 -8.20 -1.73
CA GLN A 224 15.68 -7.07 -0.81
C GLN A 224 14.33 -6.48 -0.46
N ALA A 225 14.28 -5.82 0.70
CA ALA A 225 13.22 -4.88 1.05
C ALA A 225 13.63 -3.45 0.71
N PHE A 226 12.65 -2.63 0.32
CA PHE A 226 12.83 -1.22 0.01
C PHE A 226 11.76 -0.37 0.67
N ASN A 227 12.19 0.68 1.35
CA ASN A 227 11.33 1.73 1.85
C ASN A 227 11.03 2.75 0.75
N PHE A 228 9.77 3.19 0.68
CA PHE A 228 9.36 4.26 -0.22
C PHE A 228 8.63 5.35 0.57
N SER A 229 9.21 6.53 0.61
CA SER A 229 8.79 7.67 1.42
C SER A 229 9.04 8.98 0.68
N ASP A 230 8.22 10.00 0.94
CA ASP A 230 8.47 11.39 0.52
C ASP A 230 9.48 12.08 1.48
N GLU A 231 9.87 11.41 2.57
CA GLU A 231 10.80 11.90 3.61
C GLU A 231 10.40 13.27 4.19
N ARG A 232 9.09 13.56 4.19
CA ARG A 232 8.47 14.78 4.72
C ARG A 232 7.41 14.42 5.73
N PRO A 233 7.82 13.98 6.94
CA PRO A 233 6.87 13.59 7.96
C PRO A 233 5.97 14.77 8.35
N GLN A 234 4.68 14.48 8.49
CA GLN A 234 3.65 15.46 8.87
C GLN A 234 2.88 14.95 10.08
N SER A 235 2.57 15.83 11.01
CA SER A 235 1.56 15.54 12.03
C SER A 235 0.17 15.42 11.40
N VAL A 236 -0.76 14.79 12.12
CA VAL A 236 -2.14 14.65 11.66
C VAL A 236 -2.81 16.02 11.46
N LEU A 237 -2.51 17.02 12.29
CA LEU A 237 -3.06 18.37 12.10
C LEU A 237 -2.45 19.07 10.90
N GLU A 238 -1.15 18.92 10.64
CA GLU A 238 -0.50 19.50 9.46
C GLU A 238 -1.05 18.91 8.16
N ILE A 239 -1.24 17.59 8.07
CA ILE A 239 -1.85 16.99 6.88
C ILE A 239 -3.31 17.42 6.69
N VAL A 240 -4.08 17.58 7.77
CA VAL A 240 -5.46 18.12 7.70
C VAL A 240 -5.44 19.53 7.14
N ASP A 241 -4.54 20.40 7.63
CA ASP A 241 -4.40 21.77 7.13
C ASP A 241 -4.01 21.81 5.64
N CYS A 242 -3.06 20.97 5.21
CA CYS A 242 -2.68 20.81 3.81
C CYS A 242 -3.89 20.39 2.94
N VAL A 243 -4.69 19.43 3.40
CA VAL A 243 -5.89 18.98 2.68
C VAL A 243 -6.94 20.09 2.61
N LEU A 244 -7.22 20.78 3.72
CA LEU A 244 -8.19 21.88 3.75
C LEU A 244 -7.80 23.02 2.80
N LYS A 245 -6.52 23.37 2.75
CA LYS A 245 -6.00 24.33 1.75
C LYS A 245 -6.19 23.83 0.32
N ALA A 246 -5.93 22.55 0.05
CA ALA A 246 -6.12 21.96 -1.28
C ALA A 246 -7.59 21.89 -1.73
N VAL A 247 -8.54 21.84 -0.79
CA VAL A 247 -10.00 21.88 -1.07
C VAL A 247 -10.57 23.29 -1.10
N ASP A 248 -9.76 24.33 -0.87
CA ASP A 248 -10.17 25.73 -0.75
C ASP A 248 -11.08 26.01 0.47
N CYS A 249 -10.88 25.30 1.57
CA CYS A 249 -11.61 25.47 2.84
C CYS A 249 -10.67 25.71 4.04
N PRO A 250 -9.73 26.67 3.99
CA PRO A 250 -8.68 26.82 5.00
C PRO A 250 -9.20 27.25 6.38
N ASP A 251 -10.38 27.84 6.44
CA ASP A 251 -10.98 28.32 7.70
C ASP A 251 -11.72 27.23 8.47
N LEU A 252 -11.98 26.07 7.84
CA LEU A 252 -12.66 24.96 8.47
C LEU A 252 -11.76 24.32 9.54
N LYS A 253 -12.31 24.15 10.74
CA LYS A 253 -11.54 23.59 11.87
C LYS A 253 -11.88 22.12 12.09
N PRO A 254 -10.86 21.26 12.31
CA PRO A 254 -11.11 19.84 12.63
C PRO A 254 -11.70 19.69 14.02
N ASN A 255 -12.54 18.64 14.17
CA ASN A 255 -13.02 18.15 15.46
C ASN A 255 -12.02 17.09 15.97
N VAL A 256 -11.25 17.44 17.01
CA VAL A 256 -10.22 16.58 17.60
C VAL A 256 -10.85 15.79 18.75
N LEU A 257 -10.99 14.46 18.57
CA LEU A 257 -11.66 13.59 19.56
C LEU A 257 -10.72 13.08 20.65
N ASN A 258 -9.42 12.97 20.38
CA ASN A 258 -8.40 12.42 21.28
C ASN A 258 -8.78 11.05 21.86
N GLN A 259 -9.27 10.14 21.01
CA GLN A 259 -9.76 8.80 21.37
C GLN A 259 -8.91 7.66 20.80
N ALA A 260 -7.84 7.98 20.05
CA ALA A 260 -6.97 6.98 19.49
C ALA A 260 -6.19 6.28 20.60
N SER A 261 -6.22 4.95 20.59
CA SER A 261 -5.46 4.10 21.49
C SER A 261 -4.73 3.03 20.67
N HIS A 262 -3.62 2.53 21.20
CA HIS A 262 -2.85 1.47 20.56
C HIS A 262 -2.30 1.84 19.18
N GLU A 263 -1.86 3.08 19.01
CA GLU A 263 -1.21 3.58 17.80
C GLU A 263 0.20 4.11 18.10
N ILE A 264 1.11 3.91 17.15
CA ILE A 264 2.47 4.45 17.19
C ILE A 264 2.41 5.97 17.05
N ARG A 265 3.14 6.72 17.89
CA ARG A 265 3.09 8.19 17.88
C ARG A 265 3.82 8.81 16.69
N ALA A 266 5.02 8.33 16.39
CA ALA A 266 5.81 8.82 15.25
C ALA A 266 6.30 7.63 14.42
N GLN A 267 6.07 7.68 13.11
CA GLN A 267 6.49 6.64 12.19
C GLN A 267 6.70 7.24 10.80
N TYR A 268 7.95 7.20 10.33
CA TYR A 268 8.35 7.63 9.00
C TYR A 268 9.64 6.93 8.57
N LEU A 269 9.88 6.88 7.26
CA LEU A 269 10.87 6.03 6.63
C LEU A 269 11.99 6.85 5.99
N SER A 270 13.20 6.28 5.92
CA SER A 270 14.22 6.70 4.95
C SER A 270 14.02 5.95 3.64
N ALA A 271 14.04 6.68 2.52
CA ALA A 271 14.05 6.14 1.16
C ALA A 271 15.45 6.15 0.52
N GLU A 272 16.50 6.31 1.32
CA GLU A 272 17.89 6.40 0.85
C GLU A 272 18.29 5.21 0.00
N LYS A 273 18.01 3.99 0.46
CA LYS A 273 18.31 2.76 -0.28
C LYS A 273 17.60 2.70 -1.64
N ALA A 274 16.33 3.11 -1.70
CA ALA A 274 15.59 3.17 -2.96
C ALA A 274 16.21 4.21 -3.92
N ARG A 275 16.66 5.33 -3.40
CA ARG A 275 17.36 6.37 -4.16
C ARG A 275 18.68 5.88 -4.73
N GLU A 276 19.50 5.25 -3.88
CA GLU A 276 20.84 4.79 -4.26
C GLU A 276 20.82 3.60 -5.23
N LEU A 277 20.01 2.59 -4.92
CA LEU A 277 20.02 1.35 -5.70
C LEU A 277 19.07 1.37 -6.89
N LEU A 278 17.91 2.02 -6.79
CA LEU A 278 16.90 2.04 -7.85
C LEU A 278 16.88 3.36 -8.64
N GLY A 279 17.48 4.43 -8.10
CA GLY A 279 17.34 5.77 -8.68
C GLY A 279 15.95 6.37 -8.45
N TRP A 280 15.14 5.76 -7.56
CA TRP A 280 13.78 6.20 -7.32
C TRP A 280 13.74 7.47 -6.44
N SER A 281 12.86 8.38 -6.81
CA SER A 281 12.45 9.51 -5.97
C SER A 281 11.00 9.87 -6.26
N PRO A 282 10.25 10.44 -5.28
CA PRO A 282 8.89 10.87 -5.52
C PRO A 282 8.86 11.99 -6.57
N ARG A 283 7.92 11.89 -7.53
CA ARG A 283 7.80 12.82 -8.67
C ARG A 283 6.77 13.92 -8.42
N TYR A 284 5.73 13.61 -7.64
CA TYR A 284 4.57 14.51 -7.43
C TYR A 284 4.68 15.30 -6.13
N GLY A 285 5.18 14.70 -5.05
CA GLY A 285 5.18 15.30 -3.73
C GLY A 285 3.77 15.54 -3.18
N LEU A 286 3.70 16.04 -1.93
CA LEU A 286 2.44 16.20 -1.21
C LEU A 286 1.46 17.18 -1.89
N THR A 287 1.91 18.36 -2.25
CA THR A 287 1.04 19.42 -2.78
C THR A 287 0.37 19.02 -4.11
N GLN A 288 1.15 18.54 -5.05
CA GLN A 288 0.62 18.11 -6.35
C GLN A 288 -0.24 16.85 -6.22
N GLY A 289 0.20 15.89 -5.39
CA GLY A 289 -0.57 14.69 -5.10
C GLY A 289 -1.93 15.01 -4.48
N LEU A 290 -2.00 15.97 -3.54
CA LEU A 290 -3.27 16.43 -2.96
C LEU A 290 -4.16 17.11 -4.00
N ALA A 291 -3.62 17.96 -4.88
CA ALA A 291 -4.41 18.61 -5.93
C ALA A 291 -5.09 17.58 -6.86
N LEU A 292 -4.34 16.56 -7.31
CA LEU A 292 -4.87 15.46 -8.13
C LEU A 292 -5.92 14.64 -7.38
N THR A 293 -5.68 14.40 -6.08
CA THR A 293 -6.58 13.65 -5.22
C THR A 293 -7.90 14.39 -5.02
N VAL A 294 -7.85 15.69 -4.71
CA VAL A 294 -9.04 16.53 -4.52
C VAL A 294 -9.87 16.62 -5.80
N ALA A 295 -9.22 16.81 -6.96
CA ALA A 295 -9.91 16.83 -8.25
C ALA A 295 -10.74 15.56 -8.47
N TRP A 296 -10.18 14.39 -8.18
CA TRP A 296 -10.88 13.11 -8.27
C TRP A 296 -12.07 12.99 -7.31
N TYR A 297 -11.91 13.45 -6.05
CA TYR A 297 -13.01 13.40 -5.09
C TYR A 297 -14.12 14.40 -5.40
N ARG A 298 -13.80 15.56 -5.97
CA ARG A 298 -14.81 16.50 -6.46
C ARG A 298 -15.65 15.86 -7.57
N GLU A 299 -15.04 15.14 -8.49
CA GLU A 299 -15.78 14.38 -9.53
C GLU A 299 -16.62 13.23 -8.94
N LEU A 300 -16.12 12.58 -7.89
CA LEU A 300 -16.84 11.47 -7.25
C LEU A 300 -18.04 11.92 -6.43
N LEU A 301 -17.95 13.06 -5.73
CA LEU A 301 -18.91 13.51 -4.71
C LEU A 301 -19.82 14.67 -5.20
N GLY A 302 -19.42 15.36 -6.25
CA GLY A 302 -20.23 16.39 -6.92
C GLY A 302 -21.19 15.77 -7.89
#